data_f02370f1afa7a1596611b081a8e42dcd
#
_entry.id   f02370f1afa7a1596611b081a8e42dcd
#
_cell.length_a   1.000
_cell.length_b   1.000
_cell.length_c   1.000
_cell.angle_alpha   90.00
_cell.angle_beta   90.00
_cell.angle_gamma   90.00
#
_symmetry.space_group_name_H-M   'P 1'
#
loop_
_entity.id
_entity.type
_entity.pdbx_description
1 polymer ?
#
loop_
_entity_poly.entity_id
_entity_poly.type
_entity_poly.pdbx_seq_one_letter_code
_entity_poly.pdbx_strand_id
1 'polypeptide(L)'
;MTIGSSKKRQRVLPTSTPSSSSSSTTSSSTTTITTATTTTKPFFNDRNSGDVAIRLFFELSPFDSSPTTIPTSTSTSTNTNENSIYEGIQTQIYLHSHVLHRSKYFSALLSDRWQTQTLTQSQSQTQKPLKLNLGIPPTPTSLQSYRTVLQLLYTPDLSNSIDSVSTALDLLPIALKLLFEDLVKSCVTYLESVPWTEAEEQRVLSIVPLLKQDESQELLSRLSPPTEPEEMLHSLVSSAINKYPNMAFVKAFVAKLLRDYSTRDSAKRVLEAEFEKCIRVVKESLEDYSSPDFRGDHNETEAIQRLNLHKAMTNGKHLLWLIERMIELRVADFAVKAWSEQASFTADLQRAFQDGAWRNIVPGLPAVVLRCTSKLANAVAAGTILATKQIRKKLVKEWLPVLVVCKDNVSPMSPSNKSLYLELEETFLRIISTLPMSDSQELLQQCLSFSTRNVDDCPHLLTAFDTWFRRAARPSQTDDLC
;
A
#
# COMPACT_ATOMS: atom_id res chain seq x y z
N MET A 1 57.93 5.17 -11.23
CA MET A 1 58.43 5.44 -9.86
C MET A 1 57.19 5.91 -9.08
N THR A 2 56.65 5.26 -8.12
CA THR A 2 56.90 4.15 -7.25
C THR A 2 55.52 3.64 -6.75
N ILE A 3 55.44 2.34 -6.71
CA ILE A 3 54.34 1.50 -6.25
C ILE A 3 54.16 1.67 -4.74
N GLY A 4 52.93 1.82 -4.26
CA GLY A 4 52.54 1.81 -2.84
C GLY A 4 51.38 0.87 -2.60
N SER A 5 51.69 -0.40 -2.31
CA SER A 5 50.76 -1.44 -1.89
C SER A 5 50.34 -1.27 -0.44
N SER A 6 49.05 -1.32 -0.13
CA SER A 6 48.55 -1.30 1.24
C SER A 6 47.76 -2.57 1.57
N LYS A 7 48.29 -3.30 2.56
CA LYS A 7 47.89 -4.63 3.04
C LYS A 7 46.55 -4.62 3.77
N LYS A 8 45.68 -5.56 3.41
CA LYS A 8 44.53 -6.02 4.19
C LYS A 8 44.98 -6.67 5.52
N ARG A 9 44.48 -6.22 6.64
CA ARG A 9 44.57 -6.92 7.92
C ARG A 9 43.30 -7.74 8.16
N GLN A 10 43.46 -9.03 8.21
CA GLN A 10 42.51 -10.04 8.64
C GLN A 10 42.51 -10.08 10.19
N ARG A 11 41.37 -10.00 10.82
CA ARG A 11 41.21 -10.21 12.26
C ARG A 11 40.70 -11.63 12.48
N VAL A 12 41.51 -12.43 13.17
CA VAL A 12 41.25 -13.78 13.67
C VAL A 12 40.48 -13.72 14.98
N LEU A 13 39.41 -14.51 15.08
CA LEU A 13 38.68 -14.80 16.33
C LEU A 13 39.32 -15.98 17.06
N PRO A 14 39.43 -15.99 18.36
CA PRO A 14 39.87 -17.18 19.10
C PRO A 14 38.66 -18.04 19.51
N THR A 15 38.74 -19.30 19.19
CA THR A 15 37.94 -20.42 19.67
C THR A 15 38.42 -20.81 21.08
N SER A 16 37.52 -20.92 22.05
CA SER A 16 37.79 -21.56 23.34
C SER A 16 36.84 -22.70 23.59
N THR A 17 37.37 -23.89 23.63
CA THR A 17 36.78 -25.13 24.14
C THR A 17 36.85 -25.20 25.66
N PRO A 18 35.86 -25.73 26.38
CA PRO A 18 36.06 -26.13 27.81
C PRO A 18 36.28 -27.62 27.91
N SER A 19 37.32 -27.93 28.60
CA SER A 19 37.72 -29.26 29.06
C SER A 19 36.90 -29.74 30.27
N SER A 20 36.55 -31.00 30.22
CA SER A 20 35.98 -31.80 31.30
C SER A 20 36.96 -32.03 32.45
N SER A 21 36.48 -31.96 33.71
CA SER A 21 37.13 -32.61 34.83
C SER A 21 36.08 -33.25 35.75
N SER A 22 36.17 -34.53 35.85
CA SER A 22 35.50 -35.43 36.80
C SER A 22 36.14 -35.31 38.21
N SER A 23 35.32 -35.27 39.26
CA SER A 23 35.74 -35.68 40.58
C SER A 23 34.58 -36.36 41.31
N SER A 24 34.80 -37.61 41.56
CA SER A 24 34.06 -38.50 42.44
C SER A 24 34.32 -38.19 43.92
N THR A 25 33.30 -38.16 44.76
CA THR A 25 33.43 -38.49 46.19
C THR A 25 32.17 -39.18 46.68
N THR A 26 32.43 -40.24 47.40
CA THR A 26 31.58 -41.26 48.00
C THR A 26 30.92 -40.83 49.28
N SER A 27 29.72 -41.44 49.51
CA SER A 27 29.12 -41.96 50.73
C SER A 27 28.59 -41.01 51.79
N SER A 28 27.32 -41.06 52.12
CA SER A 28 26.85 -41.91 53.28
C SER A 28 25.31 -41.88 53.32
N SER A 29 24.80 -43.07 53.54
CA SER A 29 23.43 -43.46 53.77
C SER A 29 22.84 -42.84 55.04
N THR A 30 21.65 -42.22 54.97
CA THR A 30 20.73 -42.16 56.11
C THR A 30 19.33 -42.40 55.55
N THR A 31 18.80 -43.58 55.95
CA THR A 31 17.47 -44.06 55.65
C THR A 31 16.46 -43.23 56.44
N THR A 32 15.72 -42.36 55.75
CA THR A 32 14.49 -41.77 56.30
C THR A 32 13.36 -42.26 55.39
N ILE A 33 12.52 -43.13 55.92
CA ILE A 33 11.28 -43.62 55.29
C ILE A 33 10.32 -42.44 55.30
N THR A 34 10.25 -41.72 54.15
CA THR A 34 9.15 -40.83 53.85
C THR A 34 8.28 -41.53 52.85
N THR A 35 7.06 -41.83 53.22
CA THR A 35 5.99 -42.31 52.36
C THR A 35 5.81 -41.31 51.20
N ALA A 36 6.47 -41.58 50.08
CA ALA A 36 6.27 -40.85 48.84
C ALA A 36 4.92 -41.30 48.23
N THR A 37 3.88 -40.51 48.41
CA THR A 37 2.73 -40.48 47.53
C THR A 37 3.27 -40.09 46.14
N THR A 38 3.48 -41.06 45.29
CA THR A 38 3.77 -40.89 43.87
C THR A 38 2.55 -40.21 43.24
N THR A 39 2.53 -38.89 43.18
CA THR A 39 1.62 -38.12 42.33
C THR A 39 2.02 -38.38 40.91
N THR A 40 1.47 -39.46 40.34
CA THR A 40 1.51 -39.73 38.89
C THR A 40 0.87 -38.54 38.19
N LYS A 41 1.62 -37.87 37.29
CA LYS A 41 1.08 -36.78 36.49
C LYS A 41 -0.17 -37.30 35.75
N PRO A 42 -1.29 -36.60 35.79
CA PRO A 42 -2.52 -37.00 35.08
C PRO A 42 -2.27 -37.07 33.60
N PHE A 43 -2.68 -38.19 32.98
CA PHE A 43 -2.58 -38.37 31.53
C PHE A 43 -3.87 -37.91 30.83
N PHE A 44 -3.71 -37.25 29.68
CA PHE A 44 -4.83 -36.83 28.85
C PHE A 44 -5.60 -38.06 28.31
N ASN A 45 -6.93 -38.01 28.43
CA ASN A 45 -7.86 -39.08 27.96
C ASN A 45 -7.66 -40.43 28.62
N ASP A 46 -7.36 -40.46 29.89
CA ASP A 46 -7.27 -41.69 30.66
C ASP A 46 -8.62 -42.05 31.30
N ARG A 47 -9.21 -43.14 30.84
CA ARG A 47 -10.53 -43.64 31.30
C ARG A 47 -10.51 -44.14 32.74
N ASN A 48 -9.34 -44.54 33.23
CA ASN A 48 -9.23 -45.16 34.55
C ASN A 48 -9.07 -44.13 35.66
N SER A 49 -8.44 -43.02 35.38
CA SER A 49 -8.17 -41.95 36.38
C SER A 49 -9.05 -40.70 36.16
N GLY A 50 -9.66 -40.54 35.00
CA GLY A 50 -10.48 -39.38 34.66
C GLY A 50 -11.83 -39.36 35.39
N ASP A 51 -12.09 -38.31 36.15
CA ASP A 51 -13.31 -38.06 36.92
C ASP A 51 -14.38 -37.26 36.12
N VAL A 52 -14.02 -36.70 34.95
CA VAL A 52 -14.91 -35.95 34.05
C VAL A 52 -14.87 -36.54 32.64
N ALA A 53 -16.03 -36.83 32.06
CA ALA A 53 -16.18 -37.27 30.67
C ALA A 53 -16.82 -36.17 29.83
N ILE A 54 -16.04 -35.58 28.93
CA ILE A 54 -16.53 -34.55 27.98
C ILE A 54 -16.95 -35.22 26.68
N ARG A 55 -18.18 -34.98 26.26
CA ARG A 55 -18.73 -35.41 24.98
C ARG A 55 -18.72 -34.22 24.02
N LEU A 56 -17.94 -34.33 22.94
CA LEU A 56 -17.91 -33.38 21.84
C LEU A 56 -18.97 -33.74 20.82
N PHE A 57 -19.81 -32.78 20.41
CA PHE A 57 -20.84 -32.99 19.40
C PHE A 57 -20.93 -31.73 18.48
N PHE A 58 -21.33 -31.94 17.23
CA PHE A 58 -21.48 -30.82 16.29
C PHE A 58 -22.80 -30.06 16.57
N GLU A 59 -22.70 -28.76 16.76
CA GLU A 59 -23.85 -27.84 16.81
C GLU A 59 -24.25 -27.46 15.38
N LEU A 60 -25.45 -27.88 14.94
CA LEU A 60 -26.03 -27.41 13.70
C LEU A 60 -26.69 -26.05 13.96
N SER A 61 -26.31 -25.04 13.17
CA SER A 61 -26.95 -23.74 13.23
C SER A 61 -28.43 -23.85 12.78
N PRO A 62 -29.40 -23.27 13.51
CA PRO A 62 -30.81 -23.33 13.13
C PRO A 62 -31.13 -22.60 11.80
N PHE A 63 -30.16 -21.92 11.19
CA PHE A 63 -30.35 -21.11 9.97
C PHE A 63 -29.82 -21.74 8.68
N ASP A 64 -29.25 -22.93 8.70
CA ASP A 64 -28.68 -23.60 7.51
C ASP A 64 -29.66 -24.58 6.81
N SER A 65 -30.93 -24.34 6.89
CA SER A 65 -31.94 -25.04 6.09
C SER A 65 -32.19 -24.30 4.77
N SER A 66 -31.27 -24.45 3.80
CA SER A 66 -31.57 -24.20 2.39
C SER A 66 -32.47 -25.32 1.87
N PRO A 67 -33.63 -25.03 1.25
CA PRO A 67 -34.51 -26.06 0.71
C PRO A 67 -33.95 -26.54 -0.63
N THR A 68 -33.28 -27.69 -0.67
CA THR A 68 -32.93 -28.35 -1.92
C THR A 68 -33.80 -29.58 -2.13
N THR A 69 -34.73 -29.45 -3.07
CA THR A 69 -35.37 -30.47 -3.93
C THR A 69 -35.87 -31.75 -3.28
N ILE A 70 -37.21 -31.84 -3.23
CA ILE A 70 -38.00 -33.05 -3.03
C ILE A 70 -37.80 -34.02 -4.22
N PRO A 71 -37.62 -35.32 -3.99
CA PRO A 71 -38.24 -36.34 -4.83
C PRO A 71 -39.32 -37.09 -4.05
N THR A 72 -40.48 -37.03 -4.62
CA THR A 72 -41.70 -37.74 -4.24
C THR A 72 -41.52 -39.27 -4.40
N SER A 73 -41.81 -40.06 -3.35
CA SER A 73 -42.59 -41.28 -3.47
C SER A 73 -42.80 -42.02 -2.14
N THR A 74 -44.08 -42.12 -1.76
CA THR A 74 -44.87 -43.24 -1.16
C THR A 74 -44.38 -43.97 0.10
N SER A 75 -45.17 -43.67 1.17
CA SER A 75 -45.80 -44.60 2.12
C SER A 75 -45.00 -45.73 2.80
N THR A 76 -44.85 -45.65 4.11
CA THR A 76 -45.57 -46.52 5.09
C THR A 76 -45.22 -46.11 6.54
N SER A 77 -46.25 -46.03 7.34
CA SER A 77 -46.27 -45.75 8.78
C SER A 77 -45.47 -46.75 9.62
N THR A 78 -44.61 -46.25 10.51
CA THR A 78 -44.41 -46.83 11.85
C THR A 78 -43.81 -45.80 12.79
N ASN A 79 -44.47 -45.63 13.94
CA ASN A 79 -44.02 -44.81 15.08
C ASN A 79 -42.63 -45.24 15.55
N THR A 80 -41.64 -44.34 15.51
CA THR A 80 -40.45 -44.42 16.35
C THR A 80 -39.89 -42.99 16.59
N ASN A 81 -39.82 -42.66 17.86
CA ASN A 81 -39.09 -41.60 18.55
C ASN A 81 -38.28 -40.58 17.72
N GLU A 82 -38.65 -39.31 17.84
CA GLU A 82 -37.99 -38.12 17.26
C GLU A 82 -36.59 -37.79 17.85
N ASN A 83 -35.78 -38.77 18.22
CA ASN A 83 -34.44 -38.60 18.79
C ASN A 83 -33.29 -39.19 17.96
N SER A 84 -33.50 -39.53 16.69
CA SER A 84 -32.57 -40.38 15.91
C SER A 84 -31.92 -39.71 14.69
N ILE A 85 -31.95 -38.37 14.52
CA ILE A 85 -31.39 -37.72 13.30
C ILE A 85 -29.99 -37.10 13.52
N TYR A 86 -29.42 -37.14 14.72
CA TYR A 86 -28.13 -36.50 15.03
C TYR A 86 -27.07 -37.49 15.53
N GLU A 87 -26.88 -38.61 14.87
CA GLU A 87 -25.68 -39.46 15.05
C GLU A 87 -24.48 -38.93 14.22
N GLY A 88 -24.15 -37.66 14.37
CA GLY A 88 -22.87 -37.09 13.93
C GLY A 88 -21.77 -37.45 14.92
N ILE A 89 -20.62 -37.84 14.43
CA ILE A 89 -19.41 -38.28 15.12
C ILE A 89 -19.26 -37.66 16.52
N GLN A 90 -19.52 -38.50 17.53
CA GLN A 90 -19.43 -38.13 18.93
C GLN A 90 -18.12 -38.68 19.48
N THR A 91 -17.25 -37.79 19.97
CA THR A 91 -16.01 -38.20 20.63
C THR A 91 -16.13 -37.94 22.11
N GLN A 92 -15.94 -38.97 22.93
CA GLN A 92 -15.89 -38.85 24.38
C GLN A 92 -14.46 -38.85 24.85
N ILE A 93 -14.09 -37.87 25.70
CA ILE A 93 -12.75 -37.66 26.22
C ILE A 93 -12.84 -37.68 27.75
N TYR A 94 -11.98 -38.45 28.41
CA TYR A 94 -11.89 -38.53 29.86
C TYR A 94 -10.83 -37.62 30.40
N LEU A 95 -11.20 -36.71 31.30
CA LEU A 95 -10.34 -35.65 31.81
C LEU A 95 -10.41 -35.57 33.35
N HIS A 96 -9.54 -34.77 33.93
CA HIS A 96 -9.41 -34.58 35.36
C HIS A 96 -9.92 -33.20 35.78
N SER A 97 -10.84 -33.11 36.74
CA SER A 97 -11.47 -31.89 37.20
C SER A 97 -10.42 -30.83 37.64
N HIS A 98 -9.39 -31.23 38.37
CA HIS A 98 -8.33 -30.34 38.82
C HIS A 98 -7.53 -29.69 37.68
N VAL A 99 -7.41 -30.39 36.51
CA VAL A 99 -6.77 -29.82 35.29
C VAL A 99 -7.73 -28.87 34.60
N LEU A 100 -9.01 -29.27 34.53
CA LEU A 100 -10.05 -28.46 33.90
C LEU A 100 -10.25 -27.08 34.57
N HIS A 101 -9.94 -26.96 35.87
CA HIS A 101 -9.98 -25.68 36.57
C HIS A 101 -9.05 -24.59 36.02
N ARG A 102 -8.08 -24.94 35.16
CA ARG A 102 -7.28 -23.94 34.42
C ARG A 102 -8.11 -23.12 33.43
N SER A 103 -9.22 -23.64 32.99
CA SER A 103 -10.22 -22.94 32.18
C SER A 103 -11.31 -22.40 33.11
N LYS A 104 -11.56 -21.11 33.06
CA LYS A 104 -12.64 -20.47 33.84
C LYS A 104 -14.03 -20.99 33.42
N TYR A 105 -14.20 -21.38 32.17
CA TYR A 105 -15.43 -22.00 31.67
C TYR A 105 -15.72 -23.31 32.38
N PHE A 106 -14.74 -24.23 32.41
CA PHE A 106 -14.90 -25.52 33.12
C PHE A 106 -14.93 -25.35 34.63
N SER A 107 -14.18 -24.40 35.19
CA SER A 107 -14.25 -24.09 36.62
C SER A 107 -15.66 -23.65 37.04
N ALA A 108 -16.34 -22.84 36.21
CA ALA A 108 -17.73 -22.49 36.45
C ALA A 108 -18.70 -23.69 36.35
N LEU A 109 -18.55 -24.53 35.29
CA LEU A 109 -19.41 -25.73 35.10
C LEU A 109 -19.22 -26.77 36.21
N LEU A 110 -18.03 -26.90 36.77
CA LEU A 110 -17.71 -27.86 37.85
C LEU A 110 -18.04 -27.32 39.24
N SER A 111 -18.48 -26.06 39.38
CA SER A 111 -18.85 -25.49 40.67
C SER A 111 -20.18 -26.10 41.19
N ASP A 112 -20.32 -26.22 42.50
CA ASP A 112 -21.46 -26.79 43.19
C ASP A 112 -22.81 -26.17 42.80
N ARG A 113 -22.78 -24.91 42.39
CA ARG A 113 -23.99 -24.18 41.95
C ARG A 113 -24.68 -24.81 40.72
N TRP A 114 -23.93 -25.46 39.84
CA TRP A 114 -24.45 -26.12 38.63
C TRP A 114 -24.63 -27.61 38.79
N GLN A 115 -24.04 -28.24 39.83
CA GLN A 115 -24.15 -29.69 40.10
C GLN A 115 -25.47 -30.05 40.81
N THR A 116 -26.13 -29.12 41.50
CA THR A 116 -27.33 -29.35 42.29
C THR A 116 -28.56 -29.80 41.47
N GLN A 117 -28.54 -29.67 40.15
CA GLN A 117 -29.63 -30.10 39.29
C GLN A 117 -29.56 -31.59 38.83
N THR A 118 -28.44 -32.27 39.05
CA THR A 118 -28.22 -33.65 38.59
C THR A 118 -28.20 -34.69 39.71
N LEU A 119 -28.33 -34.31 40.98
CA LEU A 119 -28.15 -35.18 42.14
C LEU A 119 -29.44 -35.76 42.72
N THR A 120 -30.58 -35.66 42.04
CA THR A 120 -31.79 -36.40 42.44
C THR A 120 -31.93 -37.69 41.67
N GLN A 121 -31.04 -38.67 41.85
CA GLN A 121 -31.27 -40.12 41.79
C GLN A 121 -29.96 -40.91 41.75
N SER A 122 -29.82 -41.66 42.78
CA SER A 122 -29.09 -42.94 42.93
C SER A 122 -27.86 -42.92 43.86
N GLN A 123 -28.13 -43.37 45.07
CA GLN A 123 -27.15 -44.04 45.95
C GLN A 123 -26.68 -45.32 45.28
N SER A 124 -25.51 -45.29 44.65
CA SER A 124 -24.68 -46.49 44.40
C SER A 124 -23.23 -46.05 44.30
N GLN A 125 -22.37 -46.63 45.17
CA GLN A 125 -20.94 -46.42 45.31
C GLN A 125 -20.14 -46.99 44.12
N THR A 126 -20.23 -46.33 42.98
CA THR A 126 -19.23 -46.42 41.90
C THR A 126 -19.13 -45.00 41.36
N GLN A 127 -17.94 -44.40 41.50
CA GLN A 127 -17.63 -43.01 41.02
C GLN A 127 -17.80 -43.04 39.49
N LYS A 128 -19.02 -42.78 39.00
CA LYS A 128 -19.24 -42.54 37.57
C LYS A 128 -18.67 -41.18 37.22
N PRO A 129 -17.87 -41.06 36.14
CA PRO A 129 -17.33 -39.76 35.71
C PRO A 129 -18.48 -38.77 35.41
N LEU A 130 -18.32 -37.51 35.84
CA LEU A 130 -19.23 -36.41 35.56
C LEU A 130 -19.32 -36.23 34.04
N LYS A 131 -20.52 -36.30 33.45
CA LYS A 131 -20.68 -36.14 32.00
C LYS A 131 -20.98 -34.68 31.66
N LEU A 132 -20.14 -34.08 30.82
CA LEU A 132 -20.31 -32.72 30.27
C LEU A 132 -20.46 -32.81 28.73
N ASN A 133 -21.36 -32.02 28.18
CA ASN A 133 -21.56 -31.88 26.73
C ASN A 133 -20.93 -30.55 26.25
N LEU A 134 -20.11 -30.61 25.19
CA LEU A 134 -19.48 -29.47 24.58
C LEU A 134 -19.79 -29.42 23.11
N GLY A 135 -20.57 -28.43 22.69
CA GLY A 135 -20.93 -28.19 21.29
C GLY A 135 -19.75 -27.54 20.53
N ILE A 136 -19.48 -28.11 19.35
CA ILE A 136 -18.41 -27.63 18.46
C ILE A 136 -18.99 -27.27 17.09
N PRO A 137 -18.41 -26.29 16.36
CA PRO A 137 -18.85 -25.95 15.00
C PRO A 137 -18.64 -27.14 14.05
N PRO A 138 -19.51 -27.34 13.04
CA PRO A 138 -19.40 -28.45 12.10
C PRO A 138 -18.35 -28.19 10.99
N THR A 139 -17.09 -27.90 11.39
CA THR A 139 -15.98 -27.75 10.44
C THR A 139 -15.01 -28.92 10.53
N PRO A 140 -14.34 -29.32 9.44
CA PRO A 140 -13.48 -30.50 9.41
C PRO A 140 -12.37 -30.52 10.45
N THR A 141 -11.85 -29.34 10.80
CA THR A 141 -10.74 -29.16 11.74
C THR A 141 -11.19 -28.96 13.19
N SER A 142 -12.46 -28.61 13.44
CA SER A 142 -12.98 -28.24 14.77
C SER A 142 -12.70 -29.32 15.82
N LEU A 143 -13.00 -30.58 15.52
CA LEU A 143 -12.81 -31.67 16.48
C LEU A 143 -11.35 -31.79 16.93
N GLN A 144 -10.43 -31.70 15.98
CA GLN A 144 -9.00 -31.78 16.28
C GLN A 144 -8.51 -30.55 17.06
N SER A 145 -8.95 -29.36 16.69
CA SER A 145 -8.57 -28.13 17.39
C SER A 145 -9.10 -28.10 18.83
N TYR A 146 -10.36 -28.50 19.05
CA TYR A 146 -10.89 -28.63 20.42
C TYR A 146 -10.16 -29.67 21.24
N ARG A 147 -9.83 -30.83 20.64
CA ARG A 147 -9.04 -31.87 21.30
C ARG A 147 -7.65 -31.33 21.68
N THR A 148 -7.01 -30.59 20.79
CA THR A 148 -5.71 -29.96 21.05
C THR A 148 -5.81 -28.96 22.21
N VAL A 149 -6.82 -28.08 22.24
CA VAL A 149 -7.02 -27.14 23.35
C VAL A 149 -7.22 -27.87 24.68
N LEU A 150 -8.03 -28.95 24.71
CA LEU A 150 -8.22 -29.75 25.91
C LEU A 150 -6.93 -30.48 26.36
N GLN A 151 -6.10 -30.92 25.42
CA GLN A 151 -4.79 -31.50 25.70
C GLN A 151 -3.81 -30.46 26.27
N LEU A 152 -3.86 -29.21 25.77
CA LEU A 152 -3.02 -28.11 26.23
C LEU A 152 -3.31 -27.70 27.69
N LEU A 153 -4.51 -28.03 28.22
CA LEU A 153 -4.76 -27.85 29.66
C LEU A 153 -3.82 -28.69 30.54
N TYR A 154 -3.31 -29.83 30.04
CA TYR A 154 -2.36 -30.70 30.73
C TYR A 154 -0.91 -30.23 30.57
N THR A 155 -0.64 -29.30 29.67
CA THR A 155 0.71 -28.80 29.40
C THR A 155 0.98 -27.58 30.29
N PRO A 156 2.03 -27.61 31.14
CA PRO A 156 2.35 -26.47 32.01
C PRO A 156 2.93 -25.29 31.22
N ASP A 157 3.72 -25.57 30.20
CA ASP A 157 4.37 -24.56 29.35
C ASP A 157 3.74 -24.60 27.96
N LEU A 158 3.08 -23.51 27.57
CA LEU A 158 2.38 -23.34 26.32
C LEU A 158 3.24 -22.70 25.24
N SER A 159 4.41 -22.14 25.61
CA SER A 159 5.25 -21.35 24.70
C SER A 159 5.73 -22.14 23.48
N ASN A 160 5.97 -23.45 23.64
CA ASN A 160 6.45 -24.33 22.57
C ASN A 160 5.33 -25.14 21.89
N SER A 161 4.08 -24.88 22.26
CA SER A 161 2.93 -25.66 21.75
C SER A 161 2.28 -25.05 20.51
N ILE A 162 2.69 -23.84 20.14
CA ILE A 162 2.20 -23.10 18.99
C ILE A 162 3.35 -22.99 18.01
N ASP A 163 3.22 -23.65 16.87
CA ASP A 163 4.26 -23.82 15.85
C ASP A 163 4.01 -22.98 14.58
N SER A 164 2.79 -22.48 14.37
CA SER A 164 2.43 -21.73 13.19
C SER A 164 1.33 -20.70 13.46
N VAL A 165 1.27 -19.67 12.61
CA VAL A 165 0.22 -18.63 12.64
C VAL A 165 -1.17 -19.28 12.47
N SER A 166 -1.29 -20.24 11.56
CA SER A 166 -2.55 -20.95 11.35
C SER A 166 -3.01 -21.72 12.60
N THR A 167 -2.08 -22.41 13.29
CA THR A 167 -2.36 -23.10 14.56
C THR A 167 -2.82 -22.09 15.62
N ALA A 168 -2.14 -20.96 15.77
CA ALA A 168 -2.53 -19.92 16.72
C ALA A 168 -3.95 -19.40 16.43
N LEU A 169 -4.26 -19.13 15.15
CA LEU A 169 -5.57 -18.65 14.71
C LEU A 169 -6.69 -19.69 14.81
N ASP A 170 -6.37 -20.98 14.77
CA ASP A 170 -7.34 -22.06 14.96
C ASP A 170 -7.64 -22.32 16.44
N LEU A 171 -6.65 -22.15 17.32
CA LEU A 171 -6.78 -22.37 18.76
C LEU A 171 -7.37 -21.17 19.50
N LEU A 172 -7.06 -19.94 19.08
CA LEU A 172 -7.43 -18.70 19.77
C LEU A 172 -8.95 -18.54 19.97
N PRO A 173 -9.84 -18.75 18.97
CA PRO A 173 -11.28 -18.65 19.18
C PRO A 173 -11.81 -19.68 20.19
N ILE A 174 -11.22 -20.88 20.21
CA ILE A 174 -11.60 -21.95 21.14
C ILE A 174 -11.13 -21.61 22.56
N ALA A 175 -9.90 -21.11 22.70
CA ALA A 175 -9.37 -20.65 23.96
C ALA A 175 -10.22 -19.52 24.58
N LEU A 176 -10.69 -18.58 23.75
CA LEU A 176 -11.63 -17.52 24.15
C LEU A 176 -12.98 -18.11 24.58
N LYS A 177 -13.56 -19.05 23.81
CA LYS A 177 -14.82 -19.70 24.14
C LYS A 177 -14.73 -20.46 25.47
N LEU A 178 -13.60 -21.13 25.71
CA LEU A 178 -13.35 -21.90 26.94
C LEU A 178 -12.76 -21.05 28.08
N LEU A 179 -12.56 -19.75 27.89
CA LEU A 179 -11.96 -18.84 28.87
C LEU A 179 -10.64 -19.37 29.43
N PHE A 180 -9.79 -19.91 28.54
CA PHE A 180 -8.45 -20.40 28.87
C PHE A 180 -7.41 -19.30 28.64
N GLU A 181 -7.29 -18.39 29.62
CA GLU A 181 -6.51 -17.15 29.52
C GLU A 181 -5.02 -17.38 29.20
N ASP A 182 -4.40 -18.43 29.77
CA ASP A 182 -2.99 -18.71 29.52
C ASP A 182 -2.74 -19.03 28.03
N LEU A 183 -3.65 -19.78 27.39
CA LEU A 183 -3.55 -20.10 25.98
C LEU A 183 -3.85 -18.89 25.10
N VAL A 184 -4.84 -18.06 25.49
CA VAL A 184 -5.12 -16.79 24.79
C VAL A 184 -3.87 -15.91 24.75
N LYS A 185 -3.22 -15.70 25.91
CA LYS A 185 -1.99 -14.93 25.99
C LYS A 185 -0.87 -15.51 25.12
N SER A 186 -0.67 -16.84 25.17
CA SER A 186 0.36 -17.49 24.36
C SER A 186 0.11 -17.34 22.86
N CYS A 187 -1.17 -17.48 22.40
CA CYS A 187 -1.53 -17.27 21.00
C CYS A 187 -1.31 -15.81 20.57
N VAL A 188 -1.73 -14.85 21.39
CA VAL A 188 -1.54 -13.41 21.10
C VAL A 188 -0.06 -13.08 21.02
N THR A 189 0.75 -13.47 22.02
CA THR A 189 2.20 -13.23 22.01
C THR A 189 2.88 -13.87 20.81
N TYR A 190 2.45 -15.06 20.38
CA TYR A 190 2.97 -15.69 19.18
C TYR A 190 2.61 -14.87 17.93
N LEU A 191 1.33 -14.46 17.78
CA LEU A 191 0.88 -13.63 16.68
C LEU A 191 1.57 -12.27 16.61
N GLU A 192 1.93 -11.67 17.73
CA GLU A 192 2.72 -10.43 17.78
C GLU A 192 4.14 -10.60 17.25
N SER A 193 4.73 -11.78 17.48
CA SER A 193 6.14 -12.04 17.23
C SER A 193 6.47 -12.50 15.80
N VAL A 194 5.50 -13.00 15.05
CA VAL A 194 5.72 -13.61 13.73
C VAL A 194 5.07 -12.80 12.59
N PRO A 195 5.63 -12.83 11.37
CA PRO A 195 4.99 -12.20 10.20
C PRO A 195 3.75 -12.97 9.77
N TRP A 196 2.74 -12.26 9.21
CA TRP A 196 1.51 -12.83 8.68
C TRP A 196 1.45 -12.70 7.17
N THR A 197 0.75 -13.62 6.53
CA THR A 197 0.29 -13.47 5.15
C THR A 197 -0.98 -12.62 5.11
N GLU A 198 -1.36 -12.11 3.94
CA GLU A 198 -2.58 -11.31 3.76
C GLU A 198 -3.86 -12.07 4.21
N ALA A 199 -3.93 -13.38 3.93
CA ALA A 199 -5.05 -14.22 4.36
C ALA A 199 -5.11 -14.39 5.89
N GLU A 200 -3.97 -14.51 6.54
CA GLU A 200 -3.86 -14.59 8.00
C GLU A 200 -4.20 -13.26 8.67
N GLU A 201 -3.78 -12.14 8.07
CA GLU A 201 -4.13 -10.78 8.52
C GLU A 201 -5.65 -10.58 8.57
N GLN A 202 -6.38 -11.00 7.52
CA GLN A 202 -7.84 -10.95 7.50
C GLN A 202 -8.47 -11.80 8.62
N ARG A 203 -7.90 -12.96 8.92
CA ARG A 203 -8.35 -13.80 10.04
C ARG A 203 -8.08 -13.12 11.39
N VAL A 204 -6.91 -12.51 11.59
CA VAL A 204 -6.59 -11.72 12.78
C VAL A 204 -7.61 -10.61 12.98
N LEU A 205 -7.91 -9.82 11.94
CA LEU A 205 -8.91 -8.75 11.98
C LEU A 205 -10.30 -9.24 12.39
N SER A 206 -10.68 -10.47 12.01
CA SER A 206 -11.97 -11.06 12.41
C SER A 206 -12.01 -11.48 13.89
N ILE A 207 -10.85 -11.78 14.49
CA ILE A 207 -10.75 -12.27 15.88
C ILE A 207 -10.52 -11.12 16.87
N VAL A 208 -9.84 -10.05 16.46
CA VAL A 208 -9.53 -8.88 17.31
C VAL A 208 -10.74 -8.34 18.11
N PRO A 209 -11.96 -8.23 17.56
CA PRO A 209 -13.12 -7.78 18.31
C PRO A 209 -13.54 -8.68 19.47
N LEU A 210 -13.07 -9.94 19.51
CA LEU A 210 -13.37 -10.92 20.55
C LEU A 210 -12.35 -10.91 21.69
N LEU A 211 -11.20 -10.21 21.51
CA LEU A 211 -10.13 -10.10 22.50
C LEU A 211 -10.43 -9.01 23.52
N LYS A 212 -9.77 -9.10 24.67
CA LYS A 212 -9.76 -8.00 25.64
C LYS A 212 -8.98 -6.81 25.08
N GLN A 213 -9.30 -5.61 25.59
CA GLN A 213 -8.70 -4.37 25.09
C GLN A 213 -7.17 -4.38 25.12
N ASP A 214 -6.54 -4.90 26.17
CA ASP A 214 -5.09 -4.95 26.31
C ASP A 214 -4.45 -5.88 25.26
N GLU A 215 -5.06 -7.05 25.02
CA GLU A 215 -4.60 -8.06 24.06
C GLU A 215 -4.85 -7.60 22.60
N SER A 216 -5.95 -6.89 22.36
CA SER A 216 -6.29 -6.37 21.03
C SER A 216 -5.44 -5.18 20.61
N GLN A 217 -5.02 -4.33 21.55
CA GLN A 217 -4.27 -3.11 21.28
C GLN A 217 -2.91 -3.39 20.62
N GLU A 218 -2.20 -4.40 21.08
CA GLU A 218 -0.90 -4.79 20.52
C GLU A 218 -1.03 -5.31 19.09
N LEU A 219 -2.00 -6.19 18.82
CA LEU A 219 -2.28 -6.68 17.47
C LEU A 219 -2.76 -5.57 16.53
N LEU A 220 -3.63 -4.66 17.02
CA LEU A 220 -4.10 -3.51 16.27
C LEU A 220 -2.99 -2.53 15.94
N SER A 221 -1.99 -2.38 16.80
CA SER A 221 -0.85 -1.49 16.54
C SER A 221 -0.04 -1.90 15.31
N ARG A 222 -0.04 -3.20 14.95
CA ARG A 222 0.57 -3.70 13.71
C ARG A 222 -0.28 -3.46 12.48
N LEU A 223 -1.59 -3.38 12.64
CA LEU A 223 -2.56 -3.26 11.55
C LEU A 223 -2.93 -1.80 11.26
N SER A 224 -2.90 -0.96 12.29
CA SER A 224 -3.24 0.46 12.16
C SER A 224 -1.99 1.27 11.82
N PRO A 225 -1.92 1.88 10.64
CA PRO A 225 -0.79 2.74 10.29
C PRO A 225 -0.76 3.96 11.21
N PRO A 226 0.43 4.39 11.67
CA PRO A 226 0.58 5.58 12.53
C PRO A 226 0.26 6.88 11.78
N THR A 227 0.24 6.83 10.45
CA THR A 227 0.02 7.97 9.55
C THR A 227 -0.98 7.57 8.47
N GLU A 228 -1.81 8.50 8.05
CA GLU A 228 -2.70 8.33 6.89
C GLU A 228 -1.89 7.82 5.67
N PRO A 229 -2.37 6.81 4.94
CA PRO A 229 -1.63 6.26 3.79
C PRO A 229 -1.31 7.32 2.72
N GLU A 230 -2.15 8.33 2.57
CA GLU A 230 -1.95 9.46 1.66
C GLU A 230 -0.80 10.37 2.11
N GLU A 231 -0.68 10.64 3.40
CA GLU A 231 0.44 11.41 3.97
C GLU A 231 1.77 10.68 3.79
N MET A 232 1.78 9.37 3.99
CA MET A 232 2.96 8.55 3.74
C MET A 232 3.37 8.59 2.27
N LEU A 233 2.41 8.45 1.35
CA LEU A 233 2.64 8.57 -0.08
C LEU A 233 3.20 9.95 -0.45
N HIS A 234 2.62 11.02 0.10
CA HIS A 234 3.11 12.39 -0.07
C HIS A 234 4.56 12.55 0.41
N SER A 235 4.87 12.01 1.60
CA SER A 235 6.24 12.02 2.14
C SER A 235 7.24 11.29 1.24
N LEU A 236 6.84 10.14 0.66
CA LEU A 236 7.68 9.36 -0.27
C LEU A 236 7.91 10.12 -1.58
N VAL A 237 6.86 10.71 -2.18
CA VAL A 237 6.97 11.51 -3.41
C VAL A 237 7.85 12.74 -3.16
N SER A 238 7.58 13.49 -2.09
CA SER A 238 8.37 14.66 -1.70
C SER A 238 9.84 14.32 -1.42
N SER A 239 10.11 13.17 -0.78
CA SER A 239 11.48 12.70 -0.55
C SER A 239 12.19 12.33 -1.84
N ALA A 240 11.51 11.68 -2.80
CA ALA A 240 12.10 11.30 -4.08
C ALA A 240 12.54 12.49 -4.93
N ILE A 241 11.81 13.62 -4.85
CA ILE A 241 12.15 14.83 -5.60
C ILE A 241 13.11 15.74 -4.84
N ASN A 242 12.97 15.90 -3.53
CA ASN A 242 13.73 16.89 -2.75
C ASN A 242 14.97 16.31 -2.07
N LYS A 243 14.87 15.14 -1.41
CA LYS A 243 15.99 14.53 -0.68
C LYS A 243 16.90 13.71 -1.59
N TYR A 244 16.33 13.07 -2.62
CA TYR A 244 17.04 12.15 -3.51
C TYR A 244 16.90 12.52 -4.99
N PRO A 245 17.13 13.80 -5.39
CA PRO A 245 16.80 14.26 -6.74
C PRO A 245 17.60 13.56 -7.84
N ASN A 246 18.81 13.09 -7.54
CA ASN A 246 19.71 12.42 -8.48
C ASN A 246 19.67 10.89 -8.39
N MET A 247 18.89 10.31 -7.46
CA MET A 247 18.79 8.86 -7.31
C MET A 247 17.71 8.28 -8.23
N ALA A 248 18.11 7.81 -9.40
CA ALA A 248 17.22 7.18 -10.38
C ALA A 248 16.45 5.98 -9.79
N PHE A 249 17.10 5.21 -8.92
CA PHE A 249 16.48 4.07 -8.24
C PHE A 249 15.30 4.50 -7.36
N VAL A 250 15.45 5.54 -6.53
CA VAL A 250 14.38 6.03 -5.65
C VAL A 250 13.18 6.53 -6.48
N LYS A 251 13.46 7.28 -7.55
CA LYS A 251 12.43 7.75 -8.48
C LYS A 251 11.71 6.60 -9.19
N ALA A 252 12.43 5.55 -9.60
CA ALA A 252 11.85 4.36 -10.22
C ALA A 252 11.01 3.56 -9.23
N PHE A 253 11.47 3.42 -7.98
CA PHE A 253 10.72 2.76 -6.91
C PHE A 253 9.40 3.48 -6.62
N VAL A 254 9.45 4.80 -6.39
CA VAL A 254 8.23 5.60 -6.13
C VAL A 254 7.30 5.58 -7.36
N ALA A 255 7.84 5.61 -8.58
CA ALA A 255 7.03 5.49 -9.80
C ALA A 255 6.31 4.13 -9.89
N LYS A 256 6.98 3.04 -9.50
CA LYS A 256 6.35 1.71 -9.42
C LYS A 256 5.27 1.69 -8.34
N LEU A 257 5.58 2.18 -7.15
CA LEU A 257 4.63 2.27 -6.05
C LEU A 257 3.36 3.03 -6.45
N LEU A 258 3.50 4.18 -7.12
CA LEU A 258 2.36 4.97 -7.61
C LEU A 258 1.48 4.21 -8.61
N ARG A 259 2.05 3.35 -9.45
CA ARG A 259 1.28 2.51 -10.40
C ARG A 259 0.49 1.42 -9.69
N ASP A 260 1.11 0.82 -8.68
CA ASP A 260 0.55 -0.31 -7.93
C ASP A 260 -0.36 0.14 -6.78
N TYR A 261 -0.44 1.47 -6.53
CA TYR A 261 -1.22 2.03 -5.42
C TYR A 261 -2.72 1.85 -5.64
N SER A 262 -3.39 1.28 -4.65
CA SER A 262 -4.80 0.86 -4.73
C SER A 262 -5.78 2.02 -4.95
N THR A 263 -5.46 3.22 -4.42
CA THR A 263 -6.35 4.39 -4.47
C THR A 263 -5.81 5.45 -5.43
N ARG A 264 -6.28 5.41 -6.68
CA ARG A 264 -5.87 6.36 -7.73
C ARG A 264 -6.15 7.82 -7.38
N ASP A 265 -7.23 8.11 -6.67
CA ASP A 265 -7.61 9.46 -6.29
C ASP A 265 -6.65 10.06 -5.25
N SER A 266 -6.15 9.26 -4.31
CA SER A 266 -5.12 9.70 -3.35
C SER A 266 -3.79 9.97 -4.06
N ALA A 267 -3.36 9.10 -4.98
CA ALA A 267 -2.18 9.35 -5.80
C ALA A 267 -2.32 10.62 -6.64
N LYS A 268 -3.51 10.88 -7.18
CA LYS A 268 -3.83 12.12 -7.92
C LYS A 268 -3.66 13.34 -7.04
N ARG A 269 -4.29 13.39 -5.84
CA ARG A 269 -4.19 14.53 -4.92
C ARG A 269 -2.74 14.83 -4.52
N VAL A 270 -1.97 13.79 -4.19
CA VAL A 270 -0.55 13.93 -3.82
C VAL A 270 0.27 14.53 -4.97
N LEU A 271 0.09 14.01 -6.20
CA LEU A 271 0.82 14.52 -7.37
C LEU A 271 0.42 15.94 -7.73
N GLU A 272 -0.87 16.30 -7.62
CA GLU A 272 -1.36 17.66 -7.85
C GLU A 272 -0.78 18.65 -6.83
N ALA A 273 -0.75 18.29 -5.54
CA ALA A 273 -0.18 19.13 -4.49
C ALA A 273 1.33 19.41 -4.71
N GLU A 274 2.11 18.37 -5.02
CA GLU A 274 3.54 18.54 -5.29
C GLU A 274 3.79 19.27 -6.62
N PHE A 275 2.94 19.08 -7.63
CA PHE A 275 2.99 19.85 -8.89
C PHE A 275 2.75 21.35 -8.63
N GLU A 276 1.71 21.72 -7.87
CA GLU A 276 1.42 23.11 -7.51
C GLU A 276 2.57 23.77 -6.75
N LYS A 277 3.15 23.03 -5.82
CA LYS A 277 4.31 23.49 -5.05
C LYS A 277 5.51 23.75 -5.97
N CYS A 278 5.84 22.79 -6.84
CA CYS A 278 6.98 22.94 -7.75
C CYS A 278 6.78 24.08 -8.77
N ILE A 279 5.59 24.21 -9.37
CA ILE A 279 5.32 25.30 -10.34
C ILE A 279 5.38 26.67 -9.67
N ARG A 280 4.88 26.80 -8.44
CA ARG A 280 4.96 28.04 -7.67
C ARG A 280 6.41 28.44 -7.45
N VAL A 281 7.27 27.52 -6.98
CA VAL A 281 8.69 27.79 -6.77
C VAL A 281 9.40 28.20 -8.07
N VAL A 282 9.07 27.55 -9.20
CA VAL A 282 9.65 27.95 -10.51
C VAL A 282 9.22 29.36 -10.90
N LYS A 283 7.93 29.70 -10.72
CA LYS A 283 7.40 31.03 -11.03
C LYS A 283 8.06 32.11 -10.17
N GLU A 284 8.02 31.95 -8.84
CA GLU A 284 8.65 32.88 -7.89
C GLU A 284 10.14 33.08 -8.21
N SER A 285 10.87 32.00 -8.44
CA SER A 285 12.29 32.06 -8.76
C SER A 285 12.59 32.78 -10.07
N LEU A 286 11.74 32.71 -11.08
CA LEU A 286 11.91 33.40 -12.36
C LEU A 286 11.41 34.84 -12.32
N GLU A 287 10.37 35.11 -11.53
CA GLU A 287 9.93 36.50 -11.25
C GLU A 287 11.01 37.26 -10.50
N ASP A 288 11.59 36.70 -9.44
CA ASP A 288 12.73 37.28 -8.71
C ASP A 288 13.96 37.46 -9.61
N TYR A 289 14.21 36.52 -10.54
CA TYR A 289 15.29 36.65 -11.52
C TYR A 289 15.04 37.80 -12.52
N SER A 290 13.80 37.95 -12.99
CA SER A 290 13.43 38.97 -13.99
C SER A 290 13.28 40.37 -13.41
N SER A 291 13.12 40.50 -12.10
CA SER A 291 12.89 41.76 -11.39
C SER A 291 13.81 41.86 -10.17
N PRO A 292 15.15 41.93 -10.37
CA PRO A 292 16.10 41.94 -9.27
C PRO A 292 16.00 43.24 -8.46
N ASP A 293 16.10 43.13 -7.12
CA ASP A 293 16.25 44.30 -6.25
C ASP A 293 17.70 44.79 -6.26
N PHE A 294 17.94 45.95 -6.88
CA PHE A 294 19.26 46.56 -7.02
C PHE A 294 19.69 47.39 -5.79
N ARG A 295 18.98 47.31 -4.66
CA ARG A 295 19.30 48.07 -3.45
C ARG A 295 20.48 47.51 -2.65
N GLY A 296 20.95 46.31 -2.97
CA GLY A 296 22.06 45.65 -2.30
C GLY A 296 23.40 45.77 -3.03
N ASP A 297 24.42 45.05 -2.48
CA ASP A 297 25.72 44.92 -3.16
C ASP A 297 25.55 44.11 -4.47
N HIS A 298 26.25 44.52 -5.51
CA HIS A 298 26.18 43.91 -6.84
C HIS A 298 26.52 42.40 -6.79
N ASN A 299 27.51 42.00 -6.00
CA ASN A 299 27.92 40.61 -5.83
C ASN A 299 26.82 39.75 -5.15
N GLU A 300 26.11 40.33 -4.18
CA GLU A 300 25.02 39.68 -3.50
C GLU A 300 23.81 39.47 -4.44
N THR A 301 23.47 40.51 -5.21
CA THR A 301 22.40 40.42 -6.22
C THR A 301 22.70 39.35 -7.27
N GLU A 302 23.94 39.26 -7.79
CA GLU A 302 24.33 38.21 -8.74
C GLU A 302 24.26 36.82 -8.13
N ALA A 303 24.67 36.65 -6.88
CA ALA A 303 24.57 35.34 -6.18
C ALA A 303 23.13 34.91 -5.99
N ILE A 304 22.22 35.83 -5.63
CA ILE A 304 20.78 35.56 -5.49
C ILE A 304 20.17 35.16 -6.84
N GLN A 305 20.51 35.86 -7.92
CA GLN A 305 20.03 35.55 -9.26
C GLN A 305 20.50 34.17 -9.74
N ARG A 306 21.76 33.81 -9.50
CA ARG A 306 22.26 32.45 -9.77
C ARG A 306 21.48 31.38 -8.98
N LEU A 307 21.22 31.64 -7.69
CA LEU A 307 20.45 30.74 -6.84
C LEU A 307 19.03 30.56 -7.37
N ASN A 308 18.35 31.63 -7.79
CA ASN A 308 17.00 31.59 -8.35
C ASN A 308 16.97 30.80 -9.66
N LEU A 309 17.92 30.95 -10.55
CA LEU A 309 18.03 30.12 -11.76
C LEU A 309 18.24 28.62 -11.43
N HIS A 310 19.07 28.29 -10.45
CA HIS A 310 19.28 26.91 -10.01
C HIS A 310 18.03 26.32 -9.35
N LYS A 311 17.29 27.12 -8.55
CA LYS A 311 15.99 26.70 -7.99
C LYS A 311 14.98 26.42 -9.10
N ALA A 312 14.85 27.32 -10.07
CA ALA A 312 13.98 27.16 -11.23
C ALA A 312 14.33 25.90 -12.03
N MET A 313 15.61 25.65 -12.29
CA MET A 313 16.09 24.47 -13.00
C MET A 313 15.78 23.16 -12.26
N THR A 314 16.02 23.14 -10.94
CA THR A 314 15.79 21.96 -10.10
C THR A 314 14.31 21.64 -10.02
N ASN A 315 13.47 22.63 -9.72
CA ASN A 315 12.03 22.44 -9.66
C ASN A 315 11.41 22.18 -11.04
N GLY A 316 11.96 22.72 -12.11
CA GLY A 316 11.59 22.36 -13.48
C GLY A 316 11.81 20.87 -13.80
N LYS A 317 12.93 20.29 -13.34
CA LYS A 317 13.18 18.84 -13.44
C LYS A 317 12.21 18.04 -12.58
N HIS A 318 11.83 18.53 -11.40
CA HIS A 318 10.81 17.90 -10.55
C HIS A 318 9.44 17.93 -11.25
N LEU A 319 9.04 19.07 -11.81
CA LEU A 319 7.82 19.20 -12.61
C LEU A 319 7.78 18.20 -13.76
N LEU A 320 8.87 18.06 -14.51
CA LEU A 320 8.94 17.12 -15.62
C LEU A 320 8.68 15.68 -15.15
N TRP A 321 9.30 15.26 -14.06
CA TRP A 321 9.09 13.93 -13.49
C TRP A 321 7.65 13.73 -12.99
N LEU A 322 7.07 14.74 -12.31
CA LEU A 322 5.68 14.70 -11.83
C LEU A 322 4.69 14.60 -13.00
N ILE A 323 4.86 15.42 -14.05
CA ILE A 323 4.04 15.43 -15.26
C ILE A 323 4.06 14.02 -15.91
N GLU A 324 5.23 13.41 -16.04
CA GLU A 324 5.34 12.06 -16.59
C GLU A 324 4.56 11.02 -15.76
N ARG A 325 4.59 11.11 -14.42
CA ARG A 325 3.80 10.23 -13.56
C ARG A 325 2.30 10.49 -13.67
N MET A 326 1.88 11.77 -13.71
CA MET A 326 0.48 12.14 -13.87
C MET A 326 -0.08 11.66 -15.23
N ILE A 327 0.70 11.75 -16.31
CA ILE A 327 0.31 11.24 -17.64
C ILE A 327 0.22 9.72 -17.62
N GLU A 328 1.20 9.03 -17.05
CA GLU A 328 1.24 7.56 -16.92
C GLU A 328 -0.01 7.03 -16.18
N LEU A 329 -0.40 7.70 -15.10
CA LEU A 329 -1.59 7.38 -14.32
C LEU A 329 -2.89 7.93 -14.95
N ARG A 330 -2.83 8.69 -16.04
CA ARG A 330 -3.97 9.39 -16.67
C ARG A 330 -4.72 10.34 -15.72
N VAL A 331 -3.99 11.05 -14.87
CA VAL A 331 -4.52 12.02 -13.90
C VAL A 331 -3.97 13.44 -14.14
N ALA A 332 -3.48 13.73 -15.35
CA ALA A 332 -2.83 15.01 -15.67
C ALA A 332 -3.81 16.13 -16.09
N ASP A 333 -5.12 15.95 -15.95
CA ASP A 333 -6.14 16.98 -16.33
C ASP A 333 -5.87 18.31 -15.63
N PHE A 334 -5.62 18.26 -14.33
CA PHE A 334 -5.29 19.42 -13.52
C PHE A 334 -4.00 20.08 -14.00
N ALA A 335 -2.94 19.31 -14.26
CA ALA A 335 -1.66 19.84 -14.73
C ALA A 335 -1.79 20.52 -16.10
N VAL A 336 -2.55 19.95 -17.04
CA VAL A 336 -2.82 20.56 -18.36
C VAL A 336 -3.55 21.89 -18.20
N LYS A 337 -4.60 21.94 -17.36
CA LYS A 337 -5.34 23.16 -17.08
C LYS A 337 -4.45 24.22 -16.46
N ALA A 338 -3.76 23.88 -15.35
CA ALA A 338 -2.87 24.81 -14.66
C ALA A 338 -1.74 25.32 -15.55
N TRP A 339 -1.18 24.46 -16.44
CA TRP A 339 -0.14 24.83 -17.40
C TRP A 339 -0.63 25.74 -18.53
N SER A 340 -1.89 25.59 -18.94
CA SER A 340 -2.52 26.46 -19.97
C SER A 340 -2.86 27.86 -19.45
N GLU A 341 -2.96 28.06 -18.14
CA GLU A 341 -3.39 29.33 -17.53
C GLU A 341 -2.21 30.11 -16.93
N GLN A 342 -1.07 30.10 -17.64
CA GLN A 342 0.20 30.69 -17.14
C GLN A 342 0.65 31.94 -17.94
N ALA A 343 -0.24 32.86 -18.26
CA ALA A 343 0.08 34.04 -19.08
C ALA A 343 1.19 34.91 -18.49
N SER A 344 1.19 35.21 -17.18
CA SER A 344 2.26 35.98 -16.53
C SER A 344 3.59 35.22 -16.57
N PHE A 345 3.56 33.92 -16.21
CA PHE A 345 4.73 33.06 -16.18
C PHE A 345 5.39 32.91 -17.57
N THR A 346 4.60 32.74 -18.62
CA THR A 346 5.13 32.67 -20.00
C THR A 346 5.74 34.00 -20.46
N ALA A 347 5.20 35.16 -20.01
CA ALA A 347 5.79 36.46 -20.26
C ALA A 347 7.13 36.62 -19.52
N ASP A 348 7.22 36.17 -18.27
CA ASP A 348 8.47 36.20 -17.50
C ASP A 348 9.53 35.29 -18.13
N LEU A 349 9.15 34.09 -18.60
CA LEU A 349 10.03 33.20 -19.36
C LEU A 349 10.54 33.84 -20.64
N GLN A 350 9.69 34.50 -21.40
CA GLN A 350 10.10 35.19 -22.63
C GLN A 350 11.16 36.27 -22.31
N ARG A 351 10.93 37.13 -21.29
CA ARG A 351 11.87 38.12 -20.85
C ARG A 351 13.20 37.52 -20.38
N ALA A 352 13.13 36.53 -19.52
CA ALA A 352 14.30 35.83 -18.99
C ALA A 352 15.13 35.19 -20.10
N PHE A 353 14.48 34.53 -21.08
CA PHE A 353 15.19 33.85 -22.17
C PHE A 353 15.75 34.80 -23.22
N GLN A 354 15.19 36.01 -23.37
CA GLN A 354 15.74 37.06 -24.23
C GLN A 354 17.03 37.63 -23.66
N ASP A 355 17.15 37.81 -22.35
CA ASP A 355 18.33 38.37 -21.70
C ASP A 355 19.61 37.55 -21.92
N GLY A 356 19.50 36.24 -22.03
CA GLY A 356 20.63 35.36 -22.33
C GLY A 356 21.64 35.11 -21.21
N ALA A 357 21.59 35.81 -20.08
CA ALA A 357 22.53 35.67 -18.96
C ALA A 357 22.43 34.26 -18.30
N TRP A 358 21.26 33.63 -18.32
CA TRP A 358 21.00 32.27 -17.85
C TRP A 358 21.86 31.22 -18.57
N ARG A 359 22.34 31.49 -19.81
CA ARG A 359 23.06 30.49 -20.64
C ARG A 359 24.33 30.00 -19.97
N ASN A 360 25.01 30.84 -19.26
CA ASN A 360 26.27 30.50 -18.57
C ASN A 360 26.02 29.81 -17.22
N ILE A 361 24.81 29.94 -16.65
CA ILE A 361 24.47 29.46 -15.32
C ILE A 361 23.69 28.14 -15.42
N VAL A 362 22.60 28.12 -16.19
CA VAL A 362 21.68 26.97 -16.35
C VAL A 362 21.25 26.75 -17.80
N PRO A 363 22.17 26.41 -18.71
CA PRO A 363 21.91 26.34 -20.16
C PRO A 363 20.78 25.39 -20.56
N GLY A 364 20.42 24.46 -19.69
CA GLY A 364 19.33 23.48 -19.92
C GLY A 364 17.94 23.95 -19.49
N LEU A 365 17.78 25.14 -18.89
CA LEU A 365 16.49 25.58 -18.33
C LEU A 365 15.39 25.69 -19.39
N PRO A 366 15.60 26.32 -20.57
CA PRO A 366 14.56 26.36 -21.61
C PRO A 366 14.13 24.97 -22.07
N ALA A 367 15.09 24.05 -22.24
CA ALA A 367 14.79 22.69 -22.66
C ALA A 367 13.96 21.92 -21.63
N VAL A 368 14.19 22.14 -20.33
CA VAL A 368 13.40 21.49 -19.28
C VAL A 368 11.96 22.00 -19.28
N VAL A 369 11.78 23.33 -19.37
CA VAL A 369 10.44 23.97 -19.40
C VAL A 369 9.67 23.53 -20.65
N LEU A 370 10.31 23.55 -21.83
CA LEU A 370 9.66 23.13 -23.07
C LEU A 370 9.41 21.62 -23.14
N ARG A 371 10.18 20.78 -22.44
CA ARG A 371 9.86 19.34 -22.27
C ARG A 371 8.61 19.13 -21.44
N CYS A 372 8.39 19.92 -20.36
CA CYS A 372 7.14 19.88 -19.62
C CYS A 372 5.96 20.21 -20.55
N THR A 373 6.08 21.30 -21.33
CA THR A 373 5.07 21.72 -22.31
C THR A 373 4.83 20.64 -23.37
N SER A 374 5.89 20.05 -23.95
CA SER A 374 5.80 19.00 -24.96
C SER A 374 5.11 17.76 -24.42
N LYS A 375 5.42 17.31 -23.20
CA LYS A 375 4.75 16.14 -22.59
C LYS A 375 3.24 16.37 -22.41
N LEU A 376 2.84 17.52 -21.87
CA LEU A 376 1.43 17.87 -21.69
C LEU A 376 0.71 18.07 -23.03
N ALA A 377 1.31 18.80 -23.97
CA ALA A 377 0.76 19.01 -25.30
C ALA A 377 0.60 17.70 -26.06
N ASN A 378 1.58 16.82 -26.03
CA ASN A 378 1.50 15.49 -26.65
C ASN A 378 0.40 14.64 -26.04
N ALA A 379 0.22 14.65 -24.72
CA ALA A 379 -0.87 13.92 -24.05
C ALA A 379 -2.26 14.42 -24.49
N VAL A 380 -2.40 15.74 -24.68
CA VAL A 380 -3.64 16.34 -25.20
C VAL A 380 -3.83 16.01 -26.68
N ALA A 381 -2.80 16.14 -27.53
CA ALA A 381 -2.87 15.86 -28.96
C ALA A 381 -3.14 14.39 -29.28
N ALA A 382 -2.65 13.48 -28.43
CA ALA A 382 -2.88 12.04 -28.51
C ALA A 382 -4.25 11.60 -27.94
N GLY A 383 -5.00 12.51 -27.29
CA GLY A 383 -6.27 12.17 -26.63
C GLY A 383 -6.11 11.35 -25.35
N THR A 384 -4.88 11.21 -24.82
CA THR A 384 -4.61 10.53 -23.55
C THR A 384 -5.22 11.31 -22.38
N ILE A 385 -5.18 12.65 -22.48
CA ILE A 385 -5.82 13.59 -21.57
C ILE A 385 -6.82 14.41 -22.36
N LEU A 386 -8.07 14.41 -21.94
CA LEU A 386 -9.13 15.15 -22.59
C LEU A 386 -9.16 16.60 -22.08
N ALA A 387 -8.87 17.55 -22.95
CA ALA A 387 -8.90 18.97 -22.64
C ALA A 387 -10.02 19.68 -23.40
N THR A 388 -10.69 20.65 -22.73
CA THR A 388 -11.72 21.47 -23.37
C THR A 388 -11.13 22.34 -24.48
N LYS A 389 -11.98 22.83 -25.40
CA LYS A 389 -11.56 23.77 -26.45
C LYS A 389 -10.75 24.95 -25.89
N GLN A 390 -11.23 25.54 -24.80
CA GLN A 390 -10.59 26.70 -24.17
C GLN A 390 -9.19 26.40 -23.64
N ILE A 391 -9.02 25.26 -22.98
CA ILE A 391 -7.73 24.80 -22.46
C ILE A 391 -6.75 24.55 -23.61
N ARG A 392 -7.21 23.88 -24.70
CA ARG A 392 -6.39 23.62 -25.89
C ARG A 392 -5.93 24.92 -26.57
N LYS A 393 -6.86 25.90 -26.73
CA LYS A 393 -6.53 27.22 -27.30
C LYS A 393 -5.52 27.96 -26.43
N LYS A 394 -5.77 28.05 -25.11
CA LYS A 394 -4.86 28.72 -24.14
C LYS A 394 -3.49 28.05 -24.12
N LEU A 395 -3.42 26.74 -24.09
CA LEU A 395 -2.15 25.99 -24.06
C LEU A 395 -1.26 26.39 -25.25
N VAL A 396 -1.80 26.43 -26.45
CA VAL A 396 -1.02 26.85 -27.62
C VAL A 396 -0.71 28.35 -27.56
N LYS A 397 -1.71 29.20 -27.30
CA LYS A 397 -1.57 30.67 -27.32
C LYS A 397 -0.47 31.16 -26.36
N GLU A 398 -0.46 30.61 -25.15
CA GLU A 398 0.50 31.06 -24.11
C GLU A 398 1.91 30.50 -24.33
N TRP A 399 2.05 29.28 -24.84
CA TRP A 399 3.36 28.62 -24.93
C TRP A 399 4.05 28.76 -26.29
N LEU A 400 3.29 29.13 -27.34
CA LEU A 400 3.84 29.37 -28.68
C LEU A 400 4.91 30.48 -28.69
N PRO A 401 4.68 31.65 -28.05
CA PRO A 401 5.69 32.70 -28.01
C PRO A 401 6.97 32.28 -27.26
N VAL A 402 6.87 31.48 -26.21
CA VAL A 402 8.03 30.94 -25.48
C VAL A 402 8.88 30.05 -26.40
N LEU A 403 8.22 29.18 -27.19
CA LEU A 403 8.89 28.32 -28.16
C LEU A 403 9.63 29.17 -29.21
N VAL A 404 9.01 30.24 -29.72
CA VAL A 404 9.65 31.18 -30.69
C VAL A 404 10.92 31.78 -30.12
N VAL A 405 10.84 32.37 -28.91
CA VAL A 405 11.99 32.97 -28.24
C VAL A 405 13.12 31.95 -28.02
N CYS A 406 12.79 30.73 -27.67
CA CYS A 406 13.80 29.68 -27.49
C CYS A 406 14.45 29.24 -28.82
N LYS A 407 13.72 29.24 -29.94
CA LYS A 407 14.28 28.92 -31.27
C LYS A 407 15.23 30.05 -31.73
N ASP A 408 14.85 31.30 -31.55
CA ASP A 408 15.61 32.47 -32.04
C ASP A 408 16.90 32.68 -31.28
N ASN A 409 16.90 32.42 -29.97
CA ASN A 409 18.00 32.78 -29.07
C ASN A 409 19.05 31.69 -28.87
N VAL A 410 18.92 30.50 -29.50
CA VAL A 410 19.89 29.41 -29.29
C VAL A 410 20.78 29.21 -30.51
N SER A 411 22.02 29.71 -30.44
CA SER A 411 23.07 29.45 -31.43
C SER A 411 24.36 29.05 -30.70
N PRO A 412 25.01 27.93 -31.03
CA PRO A 412 24.54 26.78 -31.84
C PRO A 412 23.69 25.81 -31.03
N MET A 413 22.54 25.39 -31.60
CA MET A 413 21.63 24.46 -30.92
C MET A 413 22.23 23.04 -30.82
N SER A 414 22.14 22.45 -29.63
CA SER A 414 22.34 21.01 -29.49
C SER A 414 21.29 20.23 -30.34
N PRO A 415 21.66 19.14 -31.04
CA PRO A 415 20.75 18.36 -31.86
C PRO A 415 19.48 17.91 -31.11
N SER A 416 19.60 17.58 -29.82
CA SER A 416 18.47 17.17 -28.99
C SER A 416 17.46 18.28 -28.71
N ASN A 417 17.88 19.53 -28.64
CA ASN A 417 16.99 20.67 -28.45
C ASN A 417 16.26 21.00 -29.77
N LYS A 418 16.93 20.86 -30.91
CA LYS A 418 16.31 21.04 -32.23
C LYS A 418 15.16 20.04 -32.44
N SER A 419 15.37 18.78 -32.12
CA SER A 419 14.34 17.73 -32.20
C SER A 419 13.15 18.05 -31.27
N LEU A 420 13.39 18.49 -30.04
CA LEU A 420 12.34 18.87 -29.10
C LEU A 420 11.48 20.02 -29.62
N TYR A 421 12.11 21.03 -30.21
CA TYR A 421 11.38 22.21 -30.71
C TYR A 421 10.54 21.88 -31.93
N LEU A 422 11.03 21.06 -32.85
CA LEU A 422 10.28 20.58 -34.01
C LEU A 422 9.09 19.68 -33.59
N GLU A 423 9.30 18.77 -32.63
CA GLU A 423 8.23 17.92 -32.08
C GLU A 423 7.12 18.77 -31.43
N LEU A 424 7.49 19.78 -30.63
CA LEU A 424 6.52 20.64 -29.96
C LEU A 424 5.75 21.50 -30.98
N GLU A 425 6.41 22.00 -32.01
CA GLU A 425 5.77 22.72 -33.13
C GLU A 425 4.75 21.85 -33.82
N GLU A 426 5.12 20.66 -34.27
CA GLU A 426 4.18 19.68 -34.86
C GLU A 426 2.99 19.41 -33.93
N THR A 427 3.24 19.24 -32.65
CA THR A 427 2.20 18.97 -31.65
C THR A 427 1.24 20.14 -31.51
N PHE A 428 1.74 21.38 -31.50
CA PHE A 428 0.88 22.55 -31.48
C PHE A 428 0.01 22.65 -32.75
N LEU A 429 0.55 22.38 -33.92
CA LEU A 429 -0.23 22.33 -35.17
C LEU A 429 -1.31 21.24 -35.16
N ARG A 430 -1.01 20.08 -34.58
CA ARG A 430 -2.00 19.02 -34.34
C ARG A 430 -3.12 19.48 -33.40
N ILE A 431 -2.81 20.19 -32.31
CA ILE A 431 -3.83 20.75 -31.41
C ILE A 431 -4.65 21.82 -32.12
N ILE A 432 -4.02 22.75 -32.87
CA ILE A 432 -4.70 23.79 -33.66
C ILE A 432 -5.71 23.16 -34.64
N SER A 433 -5.35 22.05 -35.28
CA SER A 433 -6.26 21.35 -36.19
C SER A 433 -7.55 20.84 -35.55
N THR A 434 -7.59 20.73 -34.22
CA THR A 434 -8.77 20.32 -33.46
C THR A 434 -9.65 21.50 -32.99
N LEU A 435 -9.25 22.73 -33.26
CA LEU A 435 -9.97 23.94 -32.84
C LEU A 435 -10.97 24.39 -33.93
N PRO A 436 -11.96 25.24 -33.59
CA PRO A 436 -12.81 25.92 -34.56
C PRO A 436 -12.01 26.76 -35.58
N MET A 437 -12.55 26.96 -36.76
CA MET A 437 -11.86 27.63 -37.88
C MET A 437 -11.32 29.01 -37.52
N SER A 438 -12.12 29.83 -36.79
CA SER A 438 -11.68 31.15 -36.31
C SER A 438 -10.49 31.12 -35.35
N ASP A 439 -10.55 30.22 -34.38
CA ASP A 439 -9.49 30.06 -33.40
C ASP A 439 -8.21 29.49 -34.04
N SER A 440 -8.39 28.57 -35.01
CA SER A 440 -7.29 27.98 -35.77
C SER A 440 -6.61 29.03 -36.66
N GLN A 441 -7.36 29.92 -37.30
CA GLN A 441 -6.82 31.00 -38.15
C GLN A 441 -5.92 31.93 -37.32
N GLU A 442 -6.38 32.38 -36.14
CA GLU A 442 -5.63 33.26 -35.27
C GLU A 442 -4.27 32.64 -34.90
N LEU A 443 -4.28 31.37 -34.49
CA LEU A 443 -3.08 30.68 -34.07
C LEU A 443 -2.15 30.30 -35.21
N LEU A 444 -2.68 29.92 -36.40
CA LEU A 444 -1.86 29.65 -37.57
C LEU A 444 -1.15 30.91 -38.07
N GLN A 445 -1.81 32.09 -37.98
CA GLN A 445 -1.15 33.38 -38.30
C GLN A 445 0.01 33.67 -37.33
N GLN A 446 -0.15 33.35 -36.06
CA GLN A 446 0.95 33.46 -35.09
C GLN A 446 2.10 32.48 -35.39
N CYS A 447 1.80 31.27 -35.91
CA CYS A 447 2.81 30.30 -36.33
C CYS A 447 3.67 30.78 -37.50
N LEU A 448 3.22 31.76 -38.33
CA LEU A 448 4.04 32.31 -39.39
C LEU A 448 5.30 32.98 -38.86
N SER A 449 5.31 33.45 -37.59
CA SER A 449 6.50 33.99 -36.95
C SER A 449 7.64 32.96 -36.79
N PHE A 450 7.34 31.66 -36.87
CA PHE A 450 8.39 30.61 -36.83
C PHE A 450 9.22 30.51 -38.10
N SER A 451 8.62 30.82 -39.26
CA SER A 451 9.22 30.57 -40.57
C SER A 451 9.81 31.81 -41.22
N THR A 452 10.19 32.82 -40.43
CA THR A 452 10.68 34.10 -40.94
C THR A 452 11.99 33.99 -41.74
N ARG A 453 12.68 32.88 -41.73
CA ARG A 453 14.00 32.71 -42.38
C ARG A 453 14.03 31.65 -43.47
N ASN A 454 13.22 30.59 -43.41
CA ASN A 454 13.18 29.52 -44.42
C ASN A 454 11.85 28.76 -44.40
N VAL A 455 11.19 28.64 -45.51
CA VAL A 455 9.93 27.87 -45.67
C VAL A 455 10.17 26.38 -45.43
N ASP A 456 11.38 25.88 -45.74
CA ASP A 456 11.78 24.48 -45.54
C ASP A 456 12.00 24.09 -44.09
N ASP A 457 12.12 25.07 -43.16
CA ASP A 457 12.30 24.81 -41.73
C ASP A 457 10.98 24.41 -41.01
N CYS A 458 9.83 24.57 -41.67
CA CYS A 458 8.51 24.25 -41.09
C CYS A 458 7.57 23.51 -42.09
N PRO A 459 7.89 22.30 -42.55
CA PRO A 459 7.07 21.54 -43.46
C PRO A 459 5.67 21.25 -42.93
N HIS A 460 5.51 21.13 -41.61
CA HIS A 460 4.21 20.90 -40.97
C HIS A 460 3.28 22.11 -41.02
N LEU A 461 3.82 23.34 -41.03
CA LEU A 461 3.03 24.56 -41.11
C LEU A 461 2.31 24.67 -42.46
N LEU A 462 3.01 24.36 -43.55
CA LEU A 462 2.41 24.34 -44.90
C LEU A 462 1.25 23.35 -44.95
N THR A 463 1.42 22.14 -44.44
CA THR A 463 0.38 21.11 -44.34
C THR A 463 -0.83 21.55 -43.50
N ALA A 464 -0.56 22.28 -42.39
CA ALA A 464 -1.60 22.81 -41.52
C ALA A 464 -2.45 23.88 -42.24
N PHE A 465 -1.84 24.80 -43.00
CA PHE A 465 -2.53 25.79 -43.80
C PHE A 465 -3.32 25.14 -44.94
N ASP A 466 -2.73 24.19 -45.64
CA ASP A 466 -3.43 23.46 -46.70
C ASP A 466 -4.68 22.73 -46.15
N THR A 467 -4.54 22.12 -44.98
CA THR A 467 -5.68 21.48 -44.29
C THR A 467 -6.75 22.51 -43.89
N TRP A 468 -6.33 23.68 -43.41
CA TRP A 468 -7.26 24.76 -43.08
C TRP A 468 -8.01 25.26 -44.30
N PHE A 469 -7.30 25.55 -45.43
CA PHE A 469 -7.92 25.98 -46.69
C PHE A 469 -8.91 24.95 -47.27
N ARG A 470 -8.56 23.66 -47.25
CA ARG A 470 -9.46 22.59 -47.67
C ARG A 470 -10.73 22.53 -46.81
N ARG A 471 -10.64 22.81 -45.50
CA ARG A 471 -11.81 22.88 -44.61
C ARG A 471 -12.64 24.12 -44.89
N ALA A 472 -12.01 25.26 -45.11
CA ALA A 472 -12.68 26.53 -45.43
C ALA A 472 -13.40 26.51 -46.75
N ALA A 473 -12.91 25.76 -47.75
CA ALA A 473 -13.50 25.62 -49.05
C ALA A 473 -14.70 24.62 -49.11
N ARG A 474 -15.03 23.92 -48.02
CA ARG A 474 -16.24 23.05 -48.00
C ARG A 474 -17.49 23.92 -47.98
N PRO A 475 -18.46 23.67 -48.90
CA PRO A 475 -19.74 24.38 -48.86
C PRO A 475 -20.43 24.07 -47.52
N SER A 476 -20.97 25.11 -46.86
CA SER A 476 -21.76 24.96 -45.64
C SER A 476 -23.04 24.19 -46.00
N GLN A 477 -23.20 23.00 -45.44
CA GLN A 477 -24.40 22.13 -45.60
C GLN A 477 -25.62 22.68 -44.84
N THR A 478 -25.73 23.97 -44.62
CA THR A 478 -26.84 24.57 -43.85
C THR A 478 -27.98 25.08 -44.68
N ASP A 479 -27.93 24.98 -46.04
CA ASP A 479 -28.98 25.56 -46.91
C ASP A 479 -30.02 24.55 -47.45
N ASP A 480 -29.94 23.26 -47.09
CA ASP A 480 -30.89 22.25 -47.59
C ASP A 480 -31.95 21.78 -46.57
N LEU A 481 -32.22 22.56 -45.52
CA LEU A 481 -33.31 22.30 -44.58
C LEU A 481 -34.22 23.55 -44.48
N CYS A 482 -34.86 23.90 -45.56
CA CYS A 482 -36.08 24.70 -45.60
C CYS A 482 -37.19 23.92 -46.31
#